data_390b07b4c24a6082fad2a57444965352
#
_entry.id   390b07b4c24a6082fad2a57444965352
#
_cell.length_a   1.000
_cell.length_b   1.000
_cell.length_c   1.000
_cell.angle_alpha   90.00
_cell.angle_beta   90.00
_cell.angle_gamma   90.00
#
_symmetry.space_group_name_H-M   'P 1'
#
loop_
_entity.id
_entity.type
_entity.pdbx_description
1 polymer ?
#
loop_
_entity_poly.entity_id
_entity_poly.type
_entity_poly.pdbx_seq_one_letter_code
_entity_poly.pdbx_strand_id
1 'polypeptide(L)'
;LQQQMWKRKFWYRFLVVTMYFNAGTIPWYLNMSMLGLTNNFMAYIIPGIVAPYNIILVKTYIESIPAELEESAFMDGASYWTIFRKIIWPLCTPILATIAIFGAVGHWNSFTDSLILMTSAPKLYTLQHRLYIYLNQASNLSALMESGGAVSEAVLKSAMSGKVIKYTISMVTVIPILVVYPFMQRY
;
A
#
# COMPACT_ATOMS: atom_id res chain seq x y z
N LEU A 1 -20.38 9.17 7.37
CA LEU A 1 -20.93 10.49 7.01
C LEU A 1 -22.36 10.57 7.54
N GLN A 2 -22.53 11.16 8.74
CA GLN A 2 -23.83 11.30 9.38
C GLN A 2 -24.84 12.02 8.47
N GLN A 3 -26.10 11.66 8.58
CA GLN A 3 -27.17 12.26 7.77
C GLN A 3 -27.24 13.79 7.92
N GLN A 4 -26.81 14.32 9.05
CA GLN A 4 -26.78 15.76 9.38
C GLN A 4 -25.54 16.52 8.89
N MET A 5 -24.56 15.84 8.25
CA MET A 5 -23.34 16.52 7.78
C MET A 5 -23.65 17.48 6.63
N TRP A 6 -23.23 18.76 6.79
CA TRP A 6 -23.42 19.82 5.78
C TRP A 6 -22.82 19.40 4.43
N LYS A 7 -23.62 19.48 3.37
CA LYS A 7 -23.23 19.11 1.99
C LYS A 7 -22.64 17.69 1.85
N ARG A 8 -23.12 16.69 2.61
CA ARG A 8 -22.69 15.29 2.54
C ARG A 8 -22.54 14.77 1.10
N LYS A 9 -23.52 15.01 0.23
CA LYS A 9 -23.50 14.57 -1.17
C LYS A 9 -22.37 15.24 -1.98
N PHE A 10 -22.04 16.50 -1.68
CA PHE A 10 -20.96 17.21 -2.34
C PHE A 10 -19.60 16.61 -2.00
N TRP A 11 -19.31 16.41 -0.71
CA TRP A 11 -18.05 15.81 -0.25
C TRP A 11 -17.85 14.39 -0.77
N TYR A 12 -18.92 13.60 -0.81
CA TYR A 12 -18.86 12.26 -1.39
C TYR A 12 -18.53 12.29 -2.88
N ARG A 13 -19.22 13.13 -3.66
CA ARG A 13 -18.94 13.29 -5.10
C ARG A 13 -17.52 13.79 -5.33
N PHE A 14 -17.04 14.73 -4.53
CA PHE A 14 -15.68 15.23 -4.62
C PHE A 14 -14.67 14.09 -4.42
N LEU A 15 -14.81 13.26 -3.40
CA LEU A 15 -13.95 12.10 -3.18
C LEU A 15 -14.01 11.10 -4.35
N VAL A 16 -15.20 10.83 -4.89
CA VAL A 16 -15.35 9.92 -6.04
C VAL A 16 -14.66 10.48 -7.27
N VAL A 17 -14.80 11.77 -7.55
CA VAL A 17 -14.13 12.42 -8.69
C VAL A 17 -12.61 12.34 -8.58
N THR A 18 -12.04 12.53 -7.38
CA THR A 18 -10.58 12.43 -7.20
C THR A 18 -10.02 11.05 -7.51
N MET A 19 -10.83 9.98 -7.44
CA MET A 19 -10.39 8.62 -7.82
C MET A 19 -10.17 8.44 -9.32
N TYR A 20 -10.92 9.19 -10.13
CA TYR A 20 -10.82 9.12 -11.60
C TYR A 20 -9.76 10.07 -12.17
N PHE A 21 -9.24 10.98 -11.35
CA PHE A 21 -8.21 11.92 -11.76
C PHE A 21 -6.82 11.37 -11.45
N ASN A 22 -6.04 11.07 -12.48
CA ASN A 22 -4.63 10.70 -12.34
C ASN A 22 -3.80 11.59 -13.26
N ALA A 23 -2.93 12.38 -12.67
CA ALA A 23 -2.04 13.29 -13.41
C ALA A 23 -0.84 12.57 -14.06
N GLY A 24 -0.64 11.30 -13.73
CA GLY A 24 0.51 10.52 -14.20
C GLY A 24 1.75 10.64 -13.29
N THR A 25 2.78 9.86 -13.62
CA THR A 25 3.97 9.69 -12.78
C THR A 25 4.84 10.95 -12.71
N ILE A 26 4.97 11.70 -13.82
CA ILE A 26 5.85 12.89 -13.88
C ILE A 26 5.33 14.02 -13.00
N PRO A 27 4.08 14.49 -13.11
CA PRO A 27 3.52 15.48 -12.20
C PRO A 27 3.53 15.03 -10.73
N TRP A 28 3.28 13.73 -10.49
CA TRP A 28 3.36 13.17 -9.16
C TRP A 28 4.78 13.29 -8.57
N TYR A 29 5.83 12.91 -9.34
CA TYR A 29 7.22 13.04 -8.92
C TYR A 29 7.61 14.50 -8.64
N LEU A 30 7.22 15.43 -9.52
CA LEU A 30 7.50 16.86 -9.33
C LEU A 30 6.89 17.37 -8.04
N ASN A 31 5.63 17.00 -7.76
CA ASN A 31 4.96 17.37 -6.51
C ASN A 31 5.69 16.80 -5.28
N MET A 32 6.09 15.53 -5.30
CA MET A 32 6.86 14.91 -4.21
C MET A 32 8.22 15.60 -4.02
N SER A 33 8.88 15.97 -5.11
CA SER A 33 10.14 16.70 -5.07
C SER A 33 9.97 18.12 -4.48
N MET A 34 8.94 18.84 -4.88
CA MET A 34 8.62 20.18 -4.33
C MET A 34 8.30 20.14 -2.84
N LEU A 35 7.69 19.06 -2.36
CA LEU A 35 7.40 18.83 -0.94
C LEU A 35 8.62 18.35 -0.13
N GLY A 36 9.79 18.17 -0.77
CA GLY A 36 11.00 17.67 -0.09
C GLY A 36 10.91 16.21 0.35
N LEU A 37 10.05 15.41 -0.31
CA LEU A 37 9.82 14.01 0.03
C LEU A 37 10.78 13.06 -0.71
N THR A 38 11.63 13.53 -1.61
CA THR A 38 12.68 12.71 -2.22
C THR A 38 13.73 12.31 -1.19
N ASN A 39 14.16 11.04 -1.24
CA ASN A 39 15.11 10.46 -0.29
C ASN A 39 14.69 10.57 1.19
N ASN A 40 13.39 10.61 1.44
CA ASN A 40 12.81 10.75 2.77
C ASN A 40 11.81 9.61 3.04
N PHE A 41 11.87 9.02 4.23
CA PHE A 41 10.95 7.96 4.65
C PHE A 41 9.47 8.38 4.61
N MET A 42 9.18 9.66 4.83
CA MET A 42 7.82 10.19 4.78
C MET A 42 7.16 10.07 3.40
N ALA A 43 7.94 9.89 2.34
CA ALA A 43 7.41 9.61 1.00
C ALA A 43 6.58 8.32 0.90
N TYR A 44 6.82 7.36 1.78
CA TYR A 44 6.02 6.13 1.86
C TYR A 44 4.72 6.29 2.63
N ILE A 45 4.64 7.30 3.50
CA ILE A 45 3.51 7.48 4.43
C ILE A 45 2.53 8.51 3.89
N ILE A 46 3.02 9.71 3.57
CA ILE A 46 2.18 10.87 3.26
C ILE A 46 1.22 10.64 2.08
N PRO A 47 1.64 10.08 0.94
CA PRO A 47 0.74 9.86 -0.20
C PRO A 47 -0.37 8.84 0.08
N GLY A 48 -0.12 7.92 1.01
CA GLY A 48 -1.04 6.85 1.40
C GLY A 48 -2.01 7.18 2.55
N ILE A 49 -1.85 8.34 3.22
CA ILE A 49 -2.68 8.68 4.40
C ILE A 49 -4.17 8.72 4.05
N VAL A 50 -4.51 9.24 2.87
CA VAL A 50 -5.89 9.34 2.41
C VAL A 50 -6.06 8.50 1.15
N ALA A 51 -6.77 7.38 1.28
CA ALA A 51 -7.15 6.52 0.17
C ALA A 51 -8.68 6.63 -0.04
N PRO A 52 -9.15 7.35 -1.07
CA PRO A 52 -10.58 7.55 -1.32
C PRO A 52 -11.37 6.25 -1.42
N TYR A 53 -10.78 5.21 -2.01
CA TYR A 53 -11.38 3.87 -2.07
C TYR A 53 -11.68 3.30 -0.68
N ASN A 54 -10.73 3.39 0.25
CA ASN A 54 -10.92 2.91 1.63
C ASN A 54 -12.02 3.68 2.36
N ILE A 55 -12.12 4.99 2.10
CA ILE A 55 -13.20 5.84 2.66
C ILE A 55 -14.57 5.36 2.16
N ILE A 56 -14.68 5.02 0.87
CA ILE A 56 -15.93 4.50 0.30
C ILE A 56 -16.29 3.15 0.90
N LEU A 57 -15.33 2.24 1.06
CA LEU A 57 -15.54 0.94 1.69
C LEU A 57 -16.07 1.08 3.12
N VAL A 58 -15.39 1.88 3.95
CA VAL A 58 -15.83 2.13 5.35
C VAL A 58 -17.22 2.77 5.37
N LYS A 59 -17.46 3.76 4.51
CA LYS A 59 -18.76 4.43 4.40
C LYS A 59 -19.86 3.42 4.08
N THR A 60 -19.67 2.59 3.06
CA THR A 60 -20.67 1.59 2.64
C THR A 60 -20.92 0.57 3.74
N TYR A 61 -19.88 0.15 4.45
CA TYR A 61 -20.02 -0.74 5.60
C TYR A 61 -20.81 -0.10 6.75
N ILE A 62 -20.53 1.16 7.10
CA ILE A 62 -21.28 1.88 8.15
C ILE A 62 -22.74 2.04 7.74
N GLU A 63 -23.03 2.28 6.47
CA GLU A 63 -24.41 2.39 5.96
C GLU A 63 -25.17 1.04 5.97
N SER A 64 -24.50 -0.08 6.11
CA SER A 64 -25.12 -1.40 6.30
C SER A 64 -25.47 -1.73 7.75
N ILE A 65 -24.96 -0.94 8.71
CA ILE A 65 -25.31 -1.10 10.12
C ILE A 65 -26.76 -0.60 10.34
N PRO A 66 -27.62 -1.37 11.03
CA PRO A 66 -29.00 -0.97 11.31
C PRO A 66 -29.05 0.39 12.04
N ALA A 67 -29.90 1.30 11.54
CA ALA A 67 -30.05 2.65 12.11
C ALA A 67 -30.62 2.64 13.53
N GLU A 68 -31.39 1.60 13.86
CA GLU A 68 -32.05 1.39 15.16
C GLU A 68 -31.03 1.37 16.33
N LEU A 69 -29.78 0.93 16.05
CA LEU A 69 -28.70 0.96 17.05
C LEU A 69 -28.27 2.40 17.40
N GLU A 70 -28.21 3.27 16.40
CA GLU A 70 -27.95 4.71 16.64
C GLU A 70 -29.12 5.39 17.32
N GLU A 71 -30.35 5.12 16.87
CA GLU A 71 -31.56 5.71 17.40
C GLU A 71 -31.79 5.33 18.85
N SER A 72 -31.64 4.05 19.21
CA SER A 72 -31.78 3.60 20.61
C SER A 72 -30.75 4.26 21.52
N ALA A 73 -29.50 4.38 21.08
CA ALA A 73 -28.45 5.05 21.84
C ALA A 73 -28.73 6.56 22.04
N PHE A 74 -29.35 7.23 21.05
CA PHE A 74 -29.78 8.62 21.20
C PHE A 74 -30.92 8.74 22.20
N MET A 75 -31.87 7.81 22.22
CA MET A 75 -32.97 7.78 23.23
C MET A 75 -32.43 7.60 24.66
N ASP A 76 -31.30 6.85 24.80
CA ASP A 76 -30.58 6.69 26.06
C ASP A 76 -29.72 7.92 26.43
N GLY A 77 -29.76 9.00 25.64
CA GLY A 77 -29.05 10.24 25.92
C GLY A 77 -27.53 10.20 25.56
N ALA A 78 -27.11 9.21 24.77
CA ALA A 78 -25.70 9.14 24.37
C ALA A 78 -25.32 10.27 23.41
N SER A 79 -24.14 10.88 23.64
CA SER A 79 -23.57 11.86 22.73
C SER A 79 -23.05 11.19 21.45
N TYR A 80 -22.92 11.96 20.35
CA TYR A 80 -22.35 11.46 19.08
C TYR A 80 -20.98 10.81 19.24
N TRP A 81 -20.12 11.35 20.11
CA TRP A 81 -18.81 10.78 20.40
C TRP A 81 -18.91 9.43 21.11
N THR A 82 -19.86 9.30 22.03
CA THR A 82 -20.13 8.04 22.75
C THR A 82 -20.61 6.97 21.78
N ILE A 83 -21.56 7.29 20.90
CA ILE A 83 -22.08 6.40 19.86
C ILE A 83 -20.95 5.96 18.93
N PHE A 84 -20.16 6.90 18.43
CA PHE A 84 -19.02 6.59 17.58
C PHE A 84 -18.04 5.62 18.26
N ARG A 85 -17.61 5.92 19.49
CA ARG A 85 -16.58 5.13 20.17
C ARG A 85 -17.07 3.78 20.70
N LYS A 86 -18.31 3.71 21.19
CA LYS A 86 -18.84 2.50 21.86
C LYS A 86 -19.64 1.60 20.94
N ILE A 87 -20.22 2.11 19.87
CA ILE A 87 -21.08 1.36 18.96
C ILE A 87 -20.44 1.25 17.57
N ILE A 88 -20.25 2.36 16.89
CA ILE A 88 -19.80 2.34 15.49
C ILE A 88 -18.38 1.79 15.34
N TRP A 89 -17.42 2.27 16.15
CA TRP A 89 -16.02 1.85 16.06
C TRP A 89 -15.84 0.34 16.28
N PRO A 90 -16.40 -0.29 17.31
CA PRO A 90 -16.30 -1.74 17.49
C PRO A 90 -16.97 -2.53 16.35
N LEU A 91 -18.11 -2.08 15.87
CA LEU A 91 -18.83 -2.72 14.76
C LEU A 91 -18.04 -2.60 13.43
N CYS A 92 -17.22 -1.55 13.26
CA CYS A 92 -16.37 -1.38 12.09
C CYS A 92 -15.08 -2.20 12.15
N THR A 93 -14.77 -2.91 13.22
CA THR A 93 -13.53 -3.69 13.35
C THR A 93 -13.28 -4.63 12.16
N PRO A 94 -14.24 -5.38 11.60
CA PRO A 94 -13.98 -6.26 10.47
C PRO A 94 -13.56 -5.51 9.20
N ILE A 95 -14.20 -4.40 8.88
CA ILE A 95 -13.83 -3.60 7.70
C ILE A 95 -12.49 -2.90 7.90
N LEU A 96 -12.19 -2.43 9.10
CA LEU A 96 -10.90 -1.83 9.43
C LEU A 96 -9.77 -2.86 9.35
N ALA A 97 -9.98 -4.08 9.83
CA ALA A 97 -9.05 -5.17 9.67
C ALA A 97 -8.79 -5.48 8.18
N THR A 98 -9.84 -5.56 7.37
CA THR A 98 -9.73 -5.79 5.91
C THR A 98 -8.89 -4.71 5.23
N ILE A 99 -9.13 -3.44 5.54
CA ILE A 99 -8.37 -2.31 4.98
C ILE A 99 -6.91 -2.33 5.43
N ALA A 100 -6.68 -2.63 6.72
CA ALA A 100 -5.31 -2.77 7.24
C ALA A 100 -4.54 -3.89 6.52
N ILE A 101 -5.20 -4.99 6.23
CA ILE A 101 -4.68 -6.11 5.45
C ILE A 101 -4.30 -5.67 4.03
N PHE A 102 -5.23 -5.07 3.29
CA PHE A 102 -4.97 -4.59 1.94
C PHE A 102 -3.83 -3.57 1.91
N GLY A 103 -3.81 -2.66 2.88
CA GLY A 103 -2.73 -1.70 3.05
C GLY A 103 -1.37 -2.37 3.32
N ALA A 104 -1.33 -3.32 4.25
CA ALA A 104 -0.10 -4.04 4.59
C ALA A 104 0.46 -4.82 3.38
N VAL A 105 -0.39 -5.58 2.67
CA VAL A 105 0.02 -6.33 1.47
C VAL A 105 0.41 -5.38 0.34
N GLY A 106 -0.33 -4.29 0.16
CA GLY A 106 -0.02 -3.27 -0.84
C GLY A 106 1.36 -2.63 -0.60
N HIS A 107 1.64 -2.20 0.62
CA HIS A 107 2.96 -1.64 0.98
C HIS A 107 4.08 -2.67 0.92
N TRP A 108 3.82 -3.93 1.31
CA TRP A 108 4.80 -5.01 1.17
C TRP A 108 5.22 -5.22 -0.28
N ASN A 109 4.30 -5.15 -1.21
CA ASN A 109 4.55 -5.37 -2.63
C ASN A 109 5.01 -4.10 -3.37
N SER A 110 4.91 -2.92 -2.76
CA SER A 110 5.28 -1.67 -3.41
C SER A 110 6.79 -1.52 -3.54
N PHE A 111 7.26 -1.23 -4.74
CA PHE A 111 8.65 -0.88 -5.02
C PHE A 111 8.79 0.39 -5.87
N THR A 112 7.73 0.78 -6.57
CA THR A 112 7.74 1.89 -7.52
C THR A 112 8.10 3.22 -6.85
N ASP A 113 7.50 3.49 -5.68
CA ASP A 113 7.79 4.70 -4.91
C ASP A 113 9.25 4.72 -4.45
N SER A 114 9.78 3.57 -4.04
CA SER A 114 11.19 3.41 -3.68
C SER A 114 12.11 3.62 -4.88
N LEU A 115 11.75 3.10 -6.05
CA LEU A 115 12.52 3.22 -7.29
C LEU A 115 12.61 4.67 -7.77
N ILE A 116 11.51 5.42 -7.67
CA ILE A 116 11.40 6.77 -8.22
C ILE A 116 11.91 7.83 -7.22
N LEU A 117 11.56 7.70 -5.93
CA LEU A 117 11.82 8.74 -4.94
C LEU A 117 13.11 8.54 -4.14
N MET A 118 13.63 7.30 -4.04
CA MET A 118 14.80 6.99 -3.21
C MET A 118 16.07 6.81 -4.06
N THR A 119 16.38 7.80 -4.90
CA THR A 119 17.52 7.71 -5.85
C THR A 119 18.88 7.71 -5.17
N SER A 120 19.02 8.41 -4.03
CA SER A 120 20.30 8.60 -3.32
C SER A 120 20.30 8.06 -1.89
N ALA A 121 19.28 7.29 -1.50
CA ALA A 121 19.14 6.78 -0.13
C ALA A 121 19.00 5.24 -0.09
N PRO A 122 20.07 4.45 -0.32
CA PRO A 122 20.01 2.99 -0.36
C PRO A 122 19.50 2.34 0.93
N LYS A 123 19.64 3.03 2.06
CA LYS A 123 19.15 2.56 3.38
C LYS A 123 17.62 2.54 3.45
N LEU A 124 16.94 3.33 2.63
CA LEU A 124 15.48 3.44 2.57
C LEU A 124 14.84 2.55 1.50
N TYR A 125 15.63 1.78 0.74
CA TYR A 125 15.10 0.88 -0.27
C TYR A 125 14.21 -0.19 0.35
N THR A 126 13.02 -0.36 -0.21
CA THR A 126 12.13 -1.46 0.15
C THR A 126 12.73 -2.81 -0.28
N LEU A 127 12.31 -3.89 0.36
CA LEU A 127 12.75 -5.24 0.01
C LEU A 127 12.46 -5.57 -1.46
N GLN A 128 11.28 -5.19 -1.95
CA GLN A 128 10.88 -5.39 -3.35
C GLN A 128 11.75 -4.57 -4.33
N HIS A 129 12.16 -3.35 -3.96
CA HIS A 129 13.09 -2.57 -4.78
C HIS A 129 14.46 -3.26 -4.87
N ARG A 130 14.99 -3.80 -3.77
CA ARG A 130 16.24 -4.58 -3.79
C ARG A 130 16.10 -5.84 -4.64
N LEU A 131 14.98 -6.55 -4.51
CA LEU A 131 14.68 -7.70 -5.37
C LEU A 131 14.68 -7.30 -6.85
N TYR A 132 14.01 -6.20 -7.21
CA TYR A 132 13.99 -5.69 -8.58
C TYR A 132 15.40 -5.40 -9.12
N ILE A 133 16.27 -4.77 -8.34
CA ILE A 133 17.66 -4.51 -8.72
C ILE A 133 18.39 -5.83 -9.01
N TYR A 134 18.31 -6.81 -8.13
CA TYR A 134 18.98 -8.10 -8.31
C TYR A 134 18.43 -8.90 -9.50
N LEU A 135 17.12 -8.84 -9.74
CA LEU A 135 16.50 -9.49 -10.89
C LEU A 135 17.01 -8.90 -12.22
N ASN A 136 17.10 -7.56 -12.31
CA ASN A 136 17.61 -6.90 -13.51
C ASN A 136 19.10 -7.17 -13.73
N GLN A 137 19.90 -7.18 -12.68
CA GLN A 137 21.33 -7.54 -12.79
C GLN A 137 21.50 -8.97 -13.30
N ALA A 138 20.71 -9.92 -12.79
CA ALA A 138 20.78 -11.31 -13.23
C ALA A 138 20.31 -11.49 -14.68
N SER A 139 19.28 -10.75 -15.12
CA SER A 139 18.80 -10.80 -16.52
C SER A 139 19.81 -10.16 -17.49
N ASN A 140 20.43 -9.04 -17.14
CA ASN A 140 21.44 -8.40 -17.96
C ASN A 140 22.66 -9.30 -18.15
N LEU A 141 23.08 -10.00 -17.10
CA LEU A 141 24.19 -10.93 -17.17
C LEU A 141 23.84 -12.17 -18.06
N SER A 142 22.62 -12.67 -17.99
CA SER A 142 22.15 -13.76 -18.88
C SER A 142 22.11 -13.31 -20.33
N ALA A 143 21.66 -12.11 -20.63
CA ALA A 143 21.63 -11.56 -21.98
C ALA A 143 23.04 -11.37 -22.57
N LEU A 144 24.02 -10.94 -21.75
CA LEU A 144 25.42 -10.84 -22.16
C LEU A 144 26.02 -12.20 -22.50
N MET A 145 25.64 -13.28 -21.79
CA MET A 145 26.06 -14.64 -22.10
C MET A 145 25.48 -15.15 -23.43
N GLU A 146 24.21 -14.85 -23.71
CA GLU A 146 23.53 -15.25 -24.94
C GLU A 146 24.07 -14.51 -26.17
N SER A 147 24.59 -13.28 -26.01
CA SER A 147 25.17 -12.50 -27.10
C SER A 147 26.57 -12.95 -27.56
N GLY A 148 27.10 -14.05 -27.01
CA GLY A 148 28.36 -14.67 -27.49
C GLY A 148 29.62 -13.92 -27.07
N GLY A 149 29.57 -13.04 -26.10
CA GLY A 149 30.75 -12.40 -25.50
C GLY A 149 31.64 -13.44 -24.81
N ALA A 150 32.95 -13.28 -24.90
CA ALA A 150 33.90 -14.17 -24.23
C ALA A 150 33.67 -14.14 -22.71
N VAL A 151 32.99 -15.15 -22.21
CA VAL A 151 32.56 -15.26 -20.80
C VAL A 151 33.72 -15.88 -20.03
N SER A 152 34.37 -15.11 -19.18
CA SER A 152 35.38 -15.66 -18.26
C SER A 152 34.67 -16.57 -17.22
N GLU A 153 35.42 -17.56 -16.73
CA GLU A 153 34.92 -18.50 -15.70
C GLU A 153 34.39 -17.77 -14.45
N ALA A 154 34.96 -16.61 -14.12
CA ALA A 154 34.51 -15.73 -13.05
C ALA A 154 33.11 -15.15 -13.29
N VAL A 155 32.75 -14.81 -14.53
CA VAL A 155 31.44 -14.31 -14.92
C VAL A 155 30.40 -15.42 -14.87
N LEU A 156 30.77 -16.64 -15.27
CA LEU A 156 29.90 -17.84 -15.20
C LEU A 156 29.54 -18.16 -13.74
N LYS A 157 30.52 -18.13 -12.85
CA LYS A 157 30.31 -18.34 -11.40
C LYS A 157 29.46 -17.25 -10.78
N SER A 158 29.62 -15.99 -11.21
CA SER A 158 28.80 -14.86 -10.80
C SER A 158 27.35 -15.00 -11.27
N ALA A 159 27.12 -15.52 -12.49
CA ALA A 159 25.77 -15.73 -13.02
C ALA A 159 25.03 -16.86 -12.30
N MET A 160 25.71 -17.94 -11.98
CA MET A 160 25.13 -19.04 -11.17
C MET A 160 24.78 -18.54 -9.76
N SER A 161 25.65 -17.76 -9.14
CA SER A 161 25.40 -17.09 -7.87
C SER A 161 24.20 -16.15 -7.98
N GLY A 162 24.05 -15.40 -9.06
CA GLY A 162 22.92 -14.49 -9.30
C GLY A 162 21.57 -15.24 -9.40
N LYS A 163 21.53 -16.41 -10.04
CA LYS A 163 20.31 -17.23 -10.09
C LYS A 163 19.92 -17.74 -8.70
N VAL A 164 20.85 -18.22 -7.90
CA VAL A 164 20.60 -18.67 -6.52
C VAL A 164 20.10 -17.51 -5.67
N ILE A 165 20.74 -16.35 -5.75
CA ILE A 165 20.32 -15.14 -5.02
C ILE A 165 18.90 -14.74 -5.42
N LYS A 166 18.56 -14.77 -6.73
CA LYS A 166 17.21 -14.50 -7.23
C LYS A 166 16.15 -15.37 -6.54
N TYR A 167 16.34 -16.68 -6.55
CA TYR A 167 15.37 -17.60 -5.94
C TYR A 167 15.29 -17.45 -4.42
N THR A 168 16.43 -17.26 -3.77
CA THR A 168 16.48 -17.03 -2.31
C THR A 168 15.72 -15.78 -1.92
N ILE A 169 15.95 -14.64 -2.61
CA ILE A 169 15.24 -13.39 -2.31
C ILE A 169 13.75 -13.53 -2.62
N SER A 170 13.38 -14.20 -3.72
CA SER A 170 11.97 -14.46 -4.04
C SER A 170 11.27 -15.28 -2.94
N MET A 171 11.94 -16.30 -2.40
CA MET A 171 11.41 -17.05 -1.26
C MET A 171 11.25 -16.18 -0.01
N VAL A 172 12.24 -15.37 0.32
CA VAL A 172 12.19 -14.45 1.47
C VAL A 172 11.05 -13.44 1.33
N THR A 173 10.70 -13.00 0.12
CA THR A 173 9.59 -12.06 -0.10
C THR A 173 8.22 -12.72 -0.04
N VAL A 174 8.10 -14.00 -0.41
CA VAL A 174 6.83 -14.73 -0.46
C VAL A 174 6.45 -15.33 0.90
N ILE A 175 7.42 -15.87 1.66
CA ILE A 175 7.17 -16.57 2.93
C ILE A 175 6.38 -15.71 3.93
N PRO A 176 6.70 -14.43 4.19
CA PRO A 176 5.93 -13.61 5.13
C PRO A 176 4.45 -13.47 4.74
N ILE A 177 4.16 -13.34 3.45
CA ILE A 177 2.78 -13.24 2.96
C ILE A 177 2.05 -14.56 3.22
N LEU A 178 2.68 -15.70 2.90
CA LEU A 178 2.08 -17.02 3.13
C LEU A 178 1.81 -17.29 4.60
N VAL A 179 2.66 -16.82 5.50
CA VAL A 179 2.48 -16.99 6.95
C VAL A 179 1.37 -16.08 7.47
N VAL A 180 1.32 -14.82 7.02
CA VAL A 180 0.36 -13.84 7.50
C VAL A 180 -1.05 -14.12 6.96
N TYR A 181 -1.18 -14.63 5.72
CA TYR A 181 -2.47 -14.87 5.06
C TYR A 181 -3.48 -15.70 5.87
N PRO A 182 -3.13 -16.86 6.48
CA PRO A 182 -4.07 -17.64 7.30
C PRO A 182 -4.56 -16.90 8.55
N PHE A 183 -3.70 -16.06 9.17
CA PHE A 183 -4.11 -15.25 10.32
C PHE A 183 -5.10 -14.17 9.91
N MET A 184 -4.93 -13.65 8.70
CA MET A 184 -5.77 -12.58 8.16
C MET A 184 -7.16 -13.09 7.74
N GLN A 185 -7.26 -14.33 7.27
CA GLN A 185 -8.55 -14.96 6.91
C GLN A 185 -9.46 -15.24 8.10
N ARG A 186 -8.93 -15.19 9.32
CA ARG A 186 -9.68 -15.53 10.53
C ARG A 186 -10.58 -14.38 11.04
N TYR A 187 -10.38 -13.17 10.53
CA TYR A 187 -11.15 -11.96 10.86
C TYR A 187 -11.96 -11.48 9.66
#